data_b1aca379bffb80232913c20e1d8bef77
#
_entry.id   b1aca379bffb80232913c20e1d8bef77
#
_cell.length_a   1.000
_cell.length_b   1.000
_cell.length_c   1.000
_cell.angle_alpha   90.00
_cell.angle_beta   90.00
_cell.angle_gamma   90.00
#
_symmetry.space_group_name_H-M   'P 1'
#
loop_
_entity.id
_entity.type
_entity.pdbx_description
1 polymer ?
#
loop_
_entity_poly.entity_id
_entity_poly.type
_entity_poly.pdbx_seq_one_letter_code
_entity_poly.pdbx_strand_id
1 'polypeptide(L)'
;GYVFGGRDKNGKYLNDLWQYDPETDTWKLIPTFPGKARVHALLTNDGEALYVGLGFSGEKVYEDSCYLQDFWRYTPANGQWEALSSCPDHNTIDGVPYVINDRIYVLYSTGWSHTNDVIYYDKRTNEWRKIPVGNRIEARFGAAGAQCQNRCFFGTGLGKRNSADWYEVDLATDTWSSRAGIPGKGRELCAYCGTESYIYLFGGRYFAGEYTGGEVFPDYWRYDVTHNRWECCGSMPCGRGENMIAFSINGKVYFGLGENSNKELIPSLYCIEN
;
A
#
# COMPACT_ATOMS: atom_id res chain seq x y z
N GLY A 1 -0.56 -7.05 13.98
CA GLY A 1 -0.57 -6.73 12.54
C GLY A 1 -1.64 -7.50 11.81
N TYR A 2 -1.97 -7.03 10.61
CA TYR A 2 -2.96 -7.71 9.77
C TYR A 2 -2.46 -7.82 8.34
N VAL A 3 -2.72 -8.98 7.72
CA VAL A 3 -2.38 -9.28 6.32
C VAL A 3 -3.60 -9.85 5.62
N PHE A 4 -3.92 -9.31 4.45
CA PHE A 4 -5.11 -9.69 3.71
C PHE A 4 -4.80 -10.09 2.27
N GLY A 5 -5.42 -11.20 1.83
CA GLY A 5 -5.44 -11.63 0.45
C GLY A 5 -4.07 -11.91 -0.14
N GLY A 6 -3.88 -11.51 -1.38
CA GLY A 6 -2.64 -11.78 -2.09
C GLY A 6 -2.72 -13.03 -2.97
N ARG A 7 -1.57 -13.67 -3.21
CA ARG A 7 -1.44 -14.82 -4.11
C ARG A 7 -0.60 -15.93 -3.47
N ASP A 8 -1.05 -17.15 -3.55
CA ASP A 8 -0.29 -18.30 -3.09
C ASP A 8 0.79 -18.75 -4.11
N LYS A 9 1.60 -19.73 -3.72
CA LYS A 9 2.66 -20.29 -4.58
C LYS A 9 2.19 -20.91 -5.90
N ASN A 10 0.90 -21.23 -6.02
CA ASN A 10 0.28 -21.78 -7.21
C ASN A 10 -0.38 -20.69 -8.08
N GLY A 11 -0.25 -19.42 -7.70
CA GLY A 11 -0.87 -18.30 -8.38
C GLY A 11 -2.33 -18.06 -8.04
N LYS A 12 -2.92 -18.84 -7.11
CA LYS A 12 -4.31 -18.67 -6.68
C LYS A 12 -4.45 -17.45 -5.82
N TYR A 13 -5.45 -16.62 -6.11
CA TYR A 13 -5.78 -15.45 -5.28
C TYR A 13 -6.46 -15.88 -3.98
N LEU A 14 -6.19 -15.15 -2.93
CA LEU A 14 -6.63 -15.41 -1.57
C LEU A 14 -7.63 -14.36 -1.11
N ASN A 15 -8.50 -14.72 -0.16
CA ASN A 15 -9.44 -13.82 0.52
C ASN A 15 -9.40 -14.02 2.04
N ASP A 16 -8.30 -14.53 2.55
CA ASP A 16 -8.06 -14.71 3.96
C ASP A 16 -7.52 -13.42 4.59
N LEU A 17 -7.85 -13.22 5.85
CA LEU A 17 -7.32 -12.17 6.71
C LEU A 17 -6.61 -12.84 7.88
N TRP A 18 -5.34 -12.51 8.06
CA TRP A 18 -4.51 -13.00 9.15
C TRP A 18 -4.17 -11.89 10.12
N GLN A 19 -4.25 -12.19 11.40
CA GLN A 19 -3.77 -11.35 12.48
C GLN A 19 -2.45 -11.89 12.99
N TYR A 20 -1.44 -11.05 13.06
CA TYR A 20 -0.14 -11.33 13.66
C TYR A 20 -0.03 -10.73 15.06
N ASP A 21 0.36 -11.53 16.01
CA ASP A 21 0.67 -11.13 17.38
C ASP A 21 2.20 -11.12 17.57
N PRO A 22 2.82 -9.94 17.78
CA PRO A 22 4.25 -9.84 17.91
C PRO A 22 4.79 -10.31 19.27
N GLU A 23 3.94 -10.42 20.31
CA GLU A 23 4.36 -10.87 21.64
C GLU A 23 4.58 -12.38 21.68
N THR A 24 3.77 -13.11 20.94
CA THR A 24 3.81 -14.58 20.88
C THR A 24 4.40 -15.12 19.59
N ASP A 25 4.71 -14.24 18.63
CA ASP A 25 5.15 -14.59 17.26
C ASP A 25 4.19 -15.60 16.59
N THR A 26 2.89 -15.34 16.71
CA THR A 26 1.85 -16.24 16.19
C THR A 26 0.89 -15.54 15.22
N TRP A 27 0.37 -16.36 14.31
CA TRP A 27 -0.63 -15.94 13.36
C TRP A 27 -1.99 -16.58 13.68
N LYS A 28 -3.03 -15.79 13.61
CA LYS A 28 -4.42 -16.21 13.77
C LYS A 28 -5.21 -15.90 12.52
N LEU A 29 -5.85 -16.93 11.94
CA LEU A 29 -6.81 -16.72 10.86
C LEU A 29 -8.08 -16.08 11.41
N ILE A 30 -8.45 -14.97 10.81
CA ILE A 30 -9.71 -14.26 11.10
C ILE A 30 -10.85 -14.88 10.29
N PRO A 31 -12.11 -14.85 10.77
CA PRO A 31 -13.25 -15.38 10.02
C PRO A 31 -13.29 -14.89 8.57
N THR A 32 -13.67 -15.78 7.67
CA THR A 32 -13.61 -15.61 6.22
C THR A 32 -14.17 -14.28 5.77
N PHE A 33 -13.39 -13.53 5.03
CA PHE A 33 -13.81 -12.33 4.34
C PHE A 33 -14.93 -12.66 3.33
N PRO A 34 -16.05 -11.91 3.33
CA PRO A 34 -17.20 -12.24 2.49
C PRO A 34 -17.00 -11.95 1.00
N GLY A 35 -16.03 -11.11 0.65
CA GLY A 35 -15.78 -10.69 -0.73
C GLY A 35 -14.90 -11.68 -1.52
N LYS A 36 -14.66 -11.34 -2.78
CA LYS A 36 -13.82 -12.15 -3.67
C LYS A 36 -12.36 -12.16 -3.26
N ALA A 37 -11.67 -13.26 -3.55
CA ALA A 37 -10.21 -13.37 -3.48
C ALA A 37 -9.55 -12.33 -4.39
N ARG A 38 -8.46 -11.71 -3.94
CA ARG A 38 -7.88 -10.55 -4.63
C ARG A 38 -6.42 -10.28 -4.32
N VAL A 39 -5.78 -9.57 -5.22
CA VAL A 39 -4.47 -8.93 -5.07
C VAL A 39 -4.61 -7.41 -5.15
N HIS A 40 -3.58 -6.66 -4.77
CA HIS A 40 -3.56 -5.18 -4.82
C HIS A 40 -4.74 -4.53 -4.06
N ALA A 41 -5.21 -5.20 -3.02
CA ALA A 41 -6.29 -4.71 -2.19
C ALA A 41 -5.85 -3.53 -1.31
N LEU A 42 -6.80 -2.66 -1.01
CA LEU A 42 -6.65 -1.71 0.07
C LEU A 42 -6.89 -2.41 1.40
N LEU A 43 -5.98 -2.23 2.35
CA LEU A 43 -6.15 -2.57 3.76
C LEU A 43 -5.66 -1.40 4.61
N THR A 44 -6.52 -0.91 5.49
CA THR A 44 -6.18 0.14 6.46
C THR A 44 -6.97 -0.02 7.75
N ASN A 45 -6.64 0.76 8.77
CA ASN A 45 -7.35 0.75 10.04
C ASN A 45 -7.48 2.17 10.62
N ASP A 46 -8.48 2.38 11.47
CA ASP A 46 -8.68 3.63 12.20
C ASP A 46 -8.44 3.50 13.72
N GLY A 47 -7.84 2.39 14.14
CA GLY A 47 -7.62 2.03 15.54
C GLY A 47 -8.74 1.18 16.15
N GLU A 48 -9.96 1.22 15.61
CA GLU A 48 -11.12 0.46 16.09
C GLU A 48 -11.52 -0.66 15.13
N ALA A 49 -11.39 -0.42 13.83
CA ALA A 49 -11.80 -1.32 12.78
C ALA A 49 -10.77 -1.38 11.64
N LEU A 50 -10.82 -2.49 10.90
CA LEU A 50 -10.10 -2.64 9.63
C LEU A 50 -11.06 -2.33 8.47
N TYR A 51 -10.50 -1.73 7.44
CA TYR A 51 -11.20 -1.43 6.19
C TYR A 51 -10.49 -2.13 5.05
N VAL A 52 -11.24 -2.95 4.31
CA VAL A 52 -10.71 -3.83 3.26
C VAL A 52 -11.55 -3.66 2.00
N GLY A 53 -10.92 -3.58 0.85
CA GLY A 53 -11.67 -3.53 -0.40
C GLY A 53 -10.81 -3.26 -1.62
N LEU A 54 -11.45 -2.92 -2.70
CA LEU A 54 -10.80 -2.60 -3.96
C LEU A 54 -9.90 -3.74 -4.48
N GLY A 55 -8.95 -3.43 -5.36
CA GLY A 55 -8.02 -4.43 -5.85
C GLY A 55 -8.55 -5.21 -7.05
N PHE A 56 -7.90 -6.33 -7.33
CA PHE A 56 -8.07 -7.08 -8.57
C PHE A 56 -8.31 -8.58 -8.29
N SER A 57 -9.29 -9.18 -8.98
CA SER A 57 -9.70 -10.58 -8.77
C SER A 57 -9.71 -11.46 -10.02
N GLY A 58 -9.18 -10.98 -11.14
CA GLY A 58 -9.28 -11.67 -12.42
C GLY A 58 -7.96 -12.17 -12.98
N GLU A 59 -8.05 -13.07 -13.96
CA GLU A 59 -6.89 -13.51 -14.73
C GLU A 59 -6.57 -12.60 -15.92
N LYS A 60 -7.49 -11.70 -16.26
CA LYS A 60 -7.39 -10.85 -17.45
C LYS A 60 -7.41 -9.38 -17.05
N VAL A 61 -6.25 -8.77 -17.10
CA VAL A 61 -6.01 -7.35 -16.76
C VAL A 61 -6.82 -6.34 -17.61
N TYR A 62 -7.52 -6.79 -18.65
CA TYR A 62 -8.30 -5.91 -19.54
C TYR A 62 -9.82 -6.00 -19.33
N GLU A 63 -10.28 -6.78 -18.35
CA GLU A 63 -11.71 -6.88 -18.05
C GLU A 63 -12.04 -6.03 -16.81
N ASP A 64 -12.84 -4.98 -17.01
CA ASP A 64 -13.28 -4.09 -15.93
C ASP A 64 -13.96 -4.84 -14.77
N SER A 65 -14.62 -5.96 -15.04
CA SER A 65 -15.25 -6.82 -14.06
C SER A 65 -14.28 -7.47 -13.06
N CYS A 66 -12.98 -7.47 -13.36
CA CYS A 66 -11.92 -7.97 -12.50
C CYS A 66 -11.44 -6.95 -11.47
N TYR A 67 -11.69 -5.67 -11.70
CA TYR A 67 -11.39 -4.60 -10.75
C TYR A 67 -12.54 -4.46 -9.77
N LEU A 68 -12.25 -4.67 -8.51
CA LEU A 68 -13.25 -4.73 -7.47
C LEU A 68 -13.53 -3.34 -6.89
N GLN A 69 -14.79 -3.08 -6.59
CA GLN A 69 -15.26 -1.81 -6.05
C GLN A 69 -15.84 -1.98 -4.64
N ASP A 70 -16.01 -3.23 -4.18
CA ASP A 70 -16.57 -3.53 -2.86
C ASP A 70 -15.66 -2.99 -1.75
N PHE A 71 -16.29 -2.57 -0.66
CA PHE A 71 -15.60 -2.04 0.51
C PHE A 71 -16.25 -2.60 1.76
N TRP A 72 -15.43 -2.99 2.73
CA TRP A 72 -15.87 -3.72 3.90
C TRP A 72 -15.20 -3.21 5.16
N ARG A 73 -15.93 -3.26 6.26
CA ARG A 73 -15.41 -3.03 7.60
C ARG A 73 -15.37 -4.33 8.39
N TYR A 74 -14.26 -4.61 9.02
CA TYR A 74 -14.12 -5.67 10.02
C TYR A 74 -13.90 -5.05 11.39
N THR A 75 -14.72 -5.44 12.37
CA THR A 75 -14.62 -4.97 13.76
C THR A 75 -14.03 -6.08 14.62
N PRO A 76 -12.74 -5.99 15.04
CA PRO A 76 -12.08 -7.04 15.82
C PRO A 76 -12.78 -7.35 17.15
N ALA A 77 -13.38 -6.36 17.78
CA ALA A 77 -14.06 -6.49 19.07
C ALA A 77 -15.22 -7.49 19.05
N ASN A 78 -15.93 -7.63 17.94
CA ASN A 78 -17.06 -8.56 17.79
C ASN A 78 -16.85 -9.61 16.69
N GLY A 79 -15.77 -9.53 15.94
CA GLY A 79 -15.42 -10.48 14.88
C GLY A 79 -16.32 -10.41 13.65
N GLN A 80 -16.98 -9.28 13.39
CA GLN A 80 -17.97 -9.17 12.32
C GLN A 80 -17.50 -8.33 11.15
N TRP A 81 -17.91 -8.76 9.96
CA TRP A 81 -17.80 -8.04 8.70
C TRP A 81 -19.09 -7.28 8.39
N GLU A 82 -18.93 -6.09 7.88
CA GLU A 82 -20.03 -5.25 7.39
C GLU A 82 -19.70 -4.75 5.99
N ALA A 83 -20.65 -4.90 5.05
CA ALA A 83 -20.52 -4.32 3.72
C ALA A 83 -20.79 -2.80 3.79
N LEU A 84 -19.89 -2.04 3.22
CA LEU A 84 -20.00 -0.58 3.10
C LEU A 84 -20.37 -0.21 1.65
N SER A 85 -20.63 1.08 1.40
CA SER A 85 -20.86 1.57 0.05
C SER A 85 -19.68 1.27 -0.86
N SER A 86 -19.98 0.75 -2.04
CA SER A 86 -18.95 0.45 -3.05
C SER A 86 -18.31 1.73 -3.59
N CYS A 87 -17.01 1.66 -3.87
CA CYS A 87 -16.28 2.74 -4.51
C CYS A 87 -16.84 2.98 -5.93
N PRO A 88 -17.16 4.23 -6.30
CA PRO A 88 -17.71 4.52 -7.62
C PRO A 88 -16.67 4.44 -8.74
N ASP A 89 -15.39 4.48 -8.40
CA ASP A 89 -14.30 4.45 -9.38
C ASP A 89 -13.88 3.03 -9.72
N HIS A 90 -13.74 2.79 -11.03
CA HIS A 90 -13.19 1.54 -11.56
C HIS A 90 -11.66 1.57 -11.59
N ASN A 91 -11.05 0.40 -11.60
CA ASN A 91 -9.59 0.22 -11.76
C ASN A 91 -8.74 0.77 -10.62
N THR A 92 -9.29 0.84 -9.41
CA THR A 92 -8.56 1.29 -8.22
C THR A 92 -7.77 0.12 -7.64
N ILE A 93 -6.48 0.09 -7.95
CA ILE A 93 -5.50 -0.88 -7.41
C ILE A 93 -4.30 -0.14 -6.85
N ASP A 94 -3.58 -0.75 -5.91
CA ASP A 94 -2.40 -0.16 -5.25
C ASP A 94 -2.64 1.23 -4.66
N GLY A 95 -3.86 1.47 -4.21
CA GLY A 95 -4.20 2.72 -3.54
C GLY A 95 -3.45 2.86 -2.21
N VAL A 96 -2.88 4.04 -1.98
CA VAL A 96 -2.23 4.39 -0.71
C VAL A 96 -3.27 5.01 0.22
N PRO A 97 -3.63 4.33 1.32
CA PRO A 97 -4.65 4.82 2.24
C PRO A 97 -4.11 5.79 3.28
N TYR A 98 -4.92 6.79 3.64
CA TYR A 98 -4.68 7.67 4.78
C TYR A 98 -5.96 7.84 5.58
N VAL A 99 -5.88 7.64 6.88
CA VAL A 99 -7.02 7.80 7.79
C VAL A 99 -6.88 9.14 8.52
N ILE A 100 -7.82 10.06 8.24
CA ILE A 100 -7.85 11.38 8.85
C ILE A 100 -9.26 11.63 9.38
N ASN A 101 -9.41 11.69 10.69
CA ASN A 101 -10.69 11.83 11.36
C ASN A 101 -11.69 10.74 10.88
N ASP A 102 -12.85 11.17 10.37
CA ASP A 102 -13.90 10.28 9.88
C ASP A 102 -13.76 9.91 8.40
N ARG A 103 -12.60 10.12 7.79
CA ARG A 103 -12.38 9.88 6.37
C ARG A 103 -11.21 8.95 6.11
N ILE A 104 -11.40 8.05 5.16
CA ILE A 104 -10.36 7.21 4.60
C ILE A 104 -10.08 7.72 3.19
N TYR A 105 -8.98 8.43 3.03
CA TYR A 105 -8.51 8.92 1.75
C TYR A 105 -7.72 7.82 1.05
N VAL A 106 -7.87 7.73 -0.25
CA VAL A 106 -7.12 6.80 -1.09
C VAL A 106 -6.50 7.59 -2.23
N LEU A 107 -5.18 7.67 -2.22
CA LEU A 107 -4.42 8.16 -3.36
C LEU A 107 -4.14 6.98 -4.26
N TYR A 108 -4.60 7.03 -5.49
CA TYR A 108 -4.44 5.93 -6.40
C TYR A 108 -4.10 6.40 -7.80
N SER A 109 -3.56 5.48 -8.57
CA SER A 109 -3.43 5.62 -9.99
C SER A 109 -4.16 4.46 -10.64
N THR A 110 -4.90 4.78 -11.66
CA THR A 110 -5.45 3.75 -12.53
C THR A 110 -4.41 3.44 -13.59
N GLY A 111 -3.91 2.22 -13.65
CA GLY A 111 -2.79 1.84 -14.52
C GLY A 111 -2.98 2.13 -16.02
N TRP A 112 -4.18 2.49 -16.47
CA TRP A 112 -4.49 2.76 -17.86
C TRP A 112 -5.27 4.08 -18.09
N SER A 113 -5.93 4.63 -17.08
CA SER A 113 -6.52 5.96 -17.16
C SER A 113 -5.66 6.95 -16.38
N HIS A 114 -5.18 7.98 -17.03
CA HIS A 114 -4.29 9.00 -16.47
C HIS A 114 -4.98 9.94 -15.47
N THR A 115 -5.77 9.41 -14.54
CA THR A 115 -6.43 10.21 -13.53
C THR A 115 -5.63 10.19 -12.25
N ASN A 116 -5.26 11.38 -11.77
CA ASN A 116 -4.64 11.61 -10.48
C ASN A 116 -5.72 12.06 -9.49
N ASP A 117 -6.70 11.23 -9.25
CA ASP A 117 -7.77 11.60 -8.35
C ASP A 117 -7.48 11.09 -6.93
N VAL A 118 -7.86 11.89 -5.95
CA VAL A 118 -7.98 11.47 -4.57
C VAL A 118 -9.43 11.14 -4.32
N ILE A 119 -9.71 9.92 -3.93
CA ILE A 119 -11.04 9.57 -3.43
C ILE A 119 -10.99 9.47 -1.91
N TYR A 120 -12.10 9.69 -1.27
CA TYR A 120 -12.23 9.37 0.14
C TYR A 120 -13.59 8.75 0.46
N TYR A 121 -13.57 7.85 1.42
CA TYR A 121 -14.76 7.30 2.05
C TYR A 121 -15.05 8.07 3.34
N ASP A 122 -16.24 8.62 3.47
CA ASP A 122 -16.71 9.30 4.70
C ASP A 122 -17.46 8.28 5.58
N LYS A 123 -16.87 7.95 6.73
CA LYS A 123 -17.40 6.94 7.68
C LYS A 123 -18.74 7.33 8.28
N ARG A 124 -19.06 8.64 8.35
CA ARG A 124 -20.31 9.12 8.94
C ARG A 124 -21.50 9.01 8.01
N THR A 125 -21.27 9.20 6.71
CA THR A 125 -22.34 9.18 5.71
C THR A 125 -22.39 7.87 4.93
N ASN A 126 -21.38 7.01 5.07
CA ASN A 126 -21.19 5.80 4.26
C ASN A 126 -21.16 6.13 2.75
N GLU A 127 -20.47 7.20 2.37
CA GLU A 127 -20.39 7.67 1.00
C GLU A 127 -18.95 7.84 0.53
N TRP A 128 -18.73 7.56 -0.74
CA TRP A 128 -17.48 7.89 -1.43
C TRP A 128 -17.59 9.25 -2.10
N ARG A 129 -16.51 10.00 -2.08
CA ARG A 129 -16.38 11.28 -2.76
C ARG A 129 -15.03 11.39 -3.45
N LYS A 130 -15.01 12.18 -4.53
CA LYS A 130 -13.83 12.41 -5.35
C LYS A 130 -13.36 13.84 -5.20
N ILE A 131 -12.05 14.02 -5.01
CA ILE A 131 -11.40 15.32 -5.03
C ILE A 131 -10.54 15.33 -6.29
N PRO A 132 -10.87 16.14 -7.30
CA PRO A 132 -10.03 16.28 -8.46
C PRO A 132 -8.68 16.85 -8.06
N VAL A 133 -7.64 16.05 -8.18
CA VAL A 133 -6.26 16.51 -8.06
C VAL A 133 -5.87 17.04 -9.44
N GLY A 134 -5.71 18.32 -9.60
CA GLY A 134 -5.22 18.89 -10.85
C GLY A 134 -3.90 18.24 -11.30
N ASN A 135 -3.40 18.57 -12.49
CA ASN A 135 -2.20 18.01 -13.15
C ASN A 135 -0.87 18.20 -12.34
N ARG A 136 -0.88 18.02 -11.03
CA ARG A 136 0.26 18.35 -10.16
C ARG A 136 1.31 17.27 -10.08
N ILE A 137 0.89 16.02 -10.18
CA ILE A 137 1.79 14.88 -10.25
C ILE A 137 1.35 13.93 -11.37
N GLU A 138 2.31 13.22 -11.94
CA GLU A 138 2.03 12.20 -12.94
C GLU A 138 1.30 11.01 -12.30
N ALA A 139 0.27 10.50 -12.97
CA ALA A 139 -0.40 9.25 -12.60
C ALA A 139 0.62 8.10 -12.60
N ARG A 140 0.56 7.25 -11.59
CA ARG A 140 1.56 6.21 -11.38
C ARG A 140 0.99 4.98 -10.67
N PHE A 141 1.52 3.84 -11.03
CA PHE A 141 1.22 2.54 -10.46
C PHE A 141 2.25 2.18 -9.39
N GLY A 142 1.88 1.39 -8.38
CA GLY A 142 2.80 0.88 -7.36
C GLY A 142 3.54 1.96 -6.57
N ALA A 143 2.90 3.11 -6.35
CA ALA A 143 3.43 4.17 -5.52
C ALA A 143 3.46 3.76 -4.04
N ALA A 144 4.31 4.42 -3.28
CA ALA A 144 4.39 4.28 -1.83
C ALA A 144 3.90 5.55 -1.12
N GLY A 145 3.42 5.37 0.10
CA GLY A 145 3.08 6.52 0.95
C GLY A 145 2.60 6.09 2.32
N ALA A 146 2.78 6.94 3.30
CA ALA A 146 2.39 6.67 4.67
C ALA A 146 2.09 7.95 5.46
N GLN A 147 1.43 7.78 6.60
CA GLN A 147 1.30 8.82 7.61
C GLN A 147 2.46 8.75 8.61
N CYS A 148 2.99 9.91 8.97
CA CYS A 148 3.95 10.09 10.03
C CYS A 148 3.75 11.47 10.64
N GLN A 149 3.68 11.60 11.98
CA GLN A 149 3.45 12.86 12.69
C GLN A 149 2.20 13.63 12.20
N ASN A 150 1.10 12.93 11.94
CA ASN A 150 -0.13 13.50 11.36
C ASN A 150 0.05 14.15 9.97
N ARG A 151 1.15 13.87 9.29
CA ARG A 151 1.45 14.33 7.93
C ARG A 151 1.35 13.15 6.98
N CYS A 152 0.86 13.40 5.77
CA CYS A 152 0.72 12.38 4.72
C CYS A 152 1.83 12.55 3.69
N PHE A 153 2.44 11.46 3.29
CA PHE A 153 3.52 11.44 2.32
C PHE A 153 3.22 10.43 1.21
N PHE A 154 3.59 10.80 -0.02
CA PHE A 154 3.36 9.99 -1.21
C PHE A 154 4.49 10.18 -2.22
N GLY A 155 4.86 9.12 -2.92
CA GLY A 155 5.88 9.21 -3.98
C GLY A 155 6.24 7.85 -4.56
N THR A 156 7.35 7.79 -5.27
CA THR A 156 7.80 6.62 -6.03
C THR A 156 6.77 6.17 -7.09
N GLY A 157 6.80 4.92 -7.51
CA GLY A 157 5.83 4.37 -8.48
C GLY A 157 6.28 4.51 -9.95
N LEU A 158 5.49 3.89 -10.83
CA LEU A 158 5.70 3.87 -12.28
C LEU A 158 4.62 4.68 -12.98
N GLY A 159 5.01 5.80 -13.58
CA GLY A 159 4.24 6.54 -14.57
C GLY A 159 4.82 6.29 -15.95
N LYS A 160 5.19 7.33 -16.69
CA LYS A 160 6.00 7.19 -17.92
C LYS A 160 7.38 6.57 -17.66
N ARG A 161 7.85 6.72 -16.44
CA ARG A 161 9.10 6.13 -15.93
C ARG A 161 8.97 5.89 -14.42
N ASN A 162 9.87 5.08 -13.87
CA ASN A 162 9.96 4.93 -12.43
C ASN A 162 10.33 6.24 -11.77
N SER A 163 9.58 6.65 -10.77
CA SER A 163 9.80 7.89 -10.05
C SER A 163 10.60 7.68 -8.77
N ALA A 164 11.43 8.66 -8.46
CA ALA A 164 12.15 8.77 -7.19
C ALA A 164 11.66 9.98 -6.37
N ASP A 165 10.64 10.68 -6.83
CA ASP A 165 10.08 11.85 -6.18
C ASP A 165 9.37 11.50 -4.87
N TRP A 166 9.22 12.48 -4.01
CA TRP A 166 8.54 12.37 -2.74
C TRP A 166 7.82 13.68 -2.41
N TYR A 167 6.60 13.59 -1.95
CA TYR A 167 5.76 14.73 -1.63
C TYR A 167 5.16 14.59 -0.25
N GLU A 168 4.98 15.69 0.44
CA GLU A 168 4.03 15.82 1.52
C GLU A 168 2.71 16.34 0.95
N VAL A 169 1.62 15.72 1.38
CA VAL A 169 0.27 15.96 0.85
C VAL A 169 -0.64 16.43 1.96
N ASP A 170 -1.19 17.61 1.84
CA ASP A 170 -2.34 18.04 2.64
C ASP A 170 -3.63 17.68 1.91
N LEU A 171 -4.28 16.62 2.38
CA LEU A 171 -5.50 16.09 1.78
C LEU A 171 -6.74 16.94 2.07
N ALA A 172 -6.69 17.87 3.01
CA ALA A 172 -7.79 18.78 3.29
C ALA A 172 -7.84 19.96 2.29
N THR A 173 -6.66 20.41 1.88
CA THR A 173 -6.52 21.57 0.97
C THR A 173 -6.05 21.18 -0.42
N ASP A 174 -5.80 19.89 -0.66
CA ASP A 174 -5.21 19.36 -1.90
C ASP A 174 -3.89 20.08 -2.26
N THR A 175 -3.05 20.26 -1.26
CA THR A 175 -1.76 20.92 -1.44
C THR A 175 -0.63 19.92 -1.42
N TRP A 176 0.22 19.96 -2.44
CA TRP A 176 1.36 19.07 -2.63
C TRP A 176 2.67 19.84 -2.49
N SER A 177 3.49 19.44 -1.56
CA SER A 177 4.80 20.05 -1.29
C SER A 177 5.91 19.06 -1.62
N SER A 178 6.78 19.42 -2.56
CA SER A 178 7.94 18.57 -2.90
C SER A 178 8.86 18.41 -1.69
N ARG A 179 9.34 17.18 -1.50
CA ARG A 179 10.30 16.77 -0.47
C ARG A 179 11.51 16.13 -1.11
N ALA A 180 12.51 15.81 -0.31
CA ALA A 180 13.68 15.08 -0.81
C ALA A 180 13.26 13.75 -1.40
N GLY A 181 13.55 13.51 -2.67
CA GLY A 181 13.29 12.23 -3.33
C GLY A 181 14.20 11.14 -2.81
N ILE A 182 13.80 9.86 -2.99
CA ILE A 182 14.64 8.73 -2.62
C ILE A 182 15.91 8.73 -3.48
N PRO A 183 17.11 8.58 -2.90
CA PRO A 183 18.35 8.57 -3.66
C PRO A 183 18.44 7.40 -4.65
N GLY A 184 19.10 7.62 -5.79
CA GLY A 184 19.34 6.59 -6.79
C GLY A 184 18.22 6.45 -7.82
N LYS A 185 17.92 5.21 -8.20
CA LYS A 185 16.89 4.92 -9.21
C LYS A 185 15.50 5.05 -8.63
N GLY A 186 14.56 5.56 -9.43
CA GLY A 186 13.14 5.48 -9.12
C GLY A 186 12.68 4.03 -9.00
N ARG A 187 11.61 3.78 -8.24
CA ARG A 187 11.13 2.43 -7.96
C ARG A 187 9.61 2.38 -7.78
N GLU A 188 9.06 1.20 -7.99
CA GLU A 188 7.65 0.88 -7.76
C GLU A 188 7.51 -0.37 -6.87
N LEU A 189 6.29 -0.67 -6.40
CA LEU A 189 5.95 -1.88 -5.65
C LEU A 189 6.81 -2.10 -4.40
N CYS A 190 7.21 -1.01 -3.75
CA CYS A 190 7.87 -1.05 -2.45
C CYS A 190 6.87 -1.44 -1.37
N ALA A 191 7.31 -2.21 -0.36
CA ALA A 191 6.60 -2.21 0.91
C ALA A 191 6.91 -0.91 1.67
N TYR A 192 5.94 -0.41 2.43
CA TYR A 192 6.12 0.84 3.15
C TYR A 192 5.27 0.89 4.43
N CYS A 193 5.77 1.59 5.41
CA CYS A 193 5.00 1.94 6.60
C CYS A 193 5.53 3.21 7.27
N GLY A 194 4.64 3.89 7.99
CA GLY A 194 5.00 5.01 8.86
C GLY A 194 5.17 4.57 10.32
N THR A 195 6.07 5.25 11.01
CA THR A 195 6.24 5.21 12.47
C THR A 195 6.02 6.61 13.04
N GLU A 196 6.32 6.83 14.30
CA GLU A 196 6.22 8.16 14.91
C GLU A 196 7.21 9.17 14.31
N SER A 197 8.36 8.74 13.81
CA SER A 197 9.44 9.64 13.36
C SER A 197 9.87 9.42 11.92
N TYR A 198 9.65 8.24 11.36
CA TYR A 198 10.17 7.85 10.07
C TYR A 198 9.12 7.19 9.20
N ILE A 199 9.34 7.26 7.88
CA ILE A 199 8.67 6.41 6.91
C ILE A 199 9.69 5.47 6.33
N TYR A 200 9.39 4.16 6.35
CA TYR A 200 10.23 3.12 5.80
C TYR A 200 9.74 2.68 4.44
N LEU A 201 10.71 2.44 3.54
CA LEU A 201 10.51 1.83 2.22
C LEU A 201 11.42 0.61 2.09
N PHE A 202 10.85 -0.51 1.67
CA PHE A 202 11.57 -1.78 1.52
C PHE A 202 11.51 -2.25 0.07
N GLY A 203 12.66 -2.54 -0.53
CA GLY A 203 12.78 -3.16 -1.84
C GLY A 203 12.06 -2.41 -2.95
N GLY A 204 11.15 -3.10 -3.63
CA GLY A 204 10.52 -2.65 -4.86
C GLY A 204 11.37 -2.94 -6.07
N ARG A 205 10.97 -2.43 -7.22
CA ARG A 205 11.70 -2.65 -8.46
C ARG A 205 11.83 -1.38 -9.31
N TYR A 206 12.86 -1.36 -10.14
CA TYR A 206 12.97 -0.48 -11.28
C TYR A 206 12.50 -1.26 -12.53
N PHE A 207 11.42 -0.82 -13.14
CA PHE A 207 10.91 -1.40 -14.37
C PHE A 207 11.58 -0.72 -15.58
N ALA A 208 12.32 -1.48 -16.37
CA ALA A 208 13.05 -0.96 -17.52
C ALA A 208 12.34 -1.22 -18.87
N GLY A 209 11.09 -1.73 -18.82
CA GLY A 209 10.30 -2.14 -19.98
C GLY A 209 10.25 -3.67 -20.16
N GLU A 210 9.32 -4.15 -20.98
CA GLU A 210 9.04 -5.59 -21.12
C GLU A 210 10.24 -6.40 -21.65
N TYR A 211 11.12 -5.78 -22.43
CA TYR A 211 12.21 -6.46 -23.15
C TYR A 211 13.59 -6.22 -22.53
N THR A 212 13.74 -5.27 -21.64
CA THR A 212 15.07 -4.89 -21.10
C THR A 212 15.30 -5.38 -19.69
N GLY A 213 14.31 -6.05 -19.10
CA GLY A 213 14.34 -6.47 -17.71
C GLY A 213 14.24 -5.29 -16.74
N GLY A 214 14.13 -5.60 -15.48
CA GLY A 214 14.12 -4.62 -14.41
C GLY A 214 15.16 -4.99 -13.37
N GLU A 215 15.21 -4.21 -12.31
CA GLU A 215 16.04 -4.49 -11.14
C GLU A 215 15.15 -4.52 -9.90
N VAL A 216 15.12 -5.64 -9.19
CA VAL A 216 14.50 -5.72 -7.87
C VAL A 216 15.53 -5.31 -6.84
N PHE A 217 15.17 -4.40 -5.95
CA PHE A 217 16.12 -3.82 -5.00
C PHE A 217 16.25 -4.66 -3.73
N PRO A 218 17.49 -4.81 -3.20
CA PRO A 218 17.73 -5.49 -1.93
C PRO A 218 17.71 -4.54 -0.73
N ASP A 219 17.73 -3.23 -0.98
CA ASP A 219 17.92 -2.20 0.03
C ASP A 219 16.60 -1.78 0.71
N TYR A 220 16.74 -1.20 1.89
CA TYR A 220 15.65 -0.50 2.52
C TYR A 220 16.11 0.86 3.03
N TRP A 221 15.18 1.79 3.08
CA TRP A 221 15.41 3.18 3.35
C TRP A 221 14.46 3.69 4.42
N ARG A 222 14.89 4.70 5.18
CA ARG A 222 14.00 5.46 6.02
C ARG A 222 14.05 6.95 5.63
N TYR A 223 12.88 7.57 5.63
CA TYR A 223 12.70 8.99 5.44
C TYR A 223 12.51 9.67 6.80
N ASP A 224 13.44 10.57 7.15
CA ASP A 224 13.34 11.42 8.33
C ASP A 224 12.41 12.59 8.00
N VAL A 225 11.21 12.55 8.57
CA VAL A 225 10.14 13.53 8.30
C VAL A 225 10.50 14.93 8.82
N THR A 226 11.28 14.99 9.91
CA THR A 226 11.69 16.25 10.52
C THR A 226 12.79 16.95 9.71
N HIS A 227 13.78 16.19 9.24
CA HIS A 227 14.95 16.74 8.56
C HIS A 227 14.84 16.68 7.03
N ASN A 228 13.72 16.15 6.47
CA ASN A 228 13.48 16.04 5.03
C ASN A 228 14.62 15.33 4.31
N ARG A 229 15.04 14.16 4.78
CA ARG A 229 16.15 13.41 4.19
C ARG A 229 15.91 11.91 4.23
N TRP A 230 16.47 11.21 3.24
CA TRP A 230 16.52 9.77 3.18
C TRP A 230 17.82 9.23 3.73
N GLU A 231 17.75 8.08 4.38
CA GLU A 231 18.88 7.37 4.95
C GLU A 231 18.78 5.90 4.53
N CYS A 232 19.85 5.39 3.88
CA CYS A 232 19.93 3.97 3.53
C CYS A 232 20.26 3.17 4.79
N CYS A 233 19.38 2.23 5.14
CA CYS A 233 19.54 1.39 6.32
C CYS A 233 20.26 0.07 6.02
N GLY A 234 20.59 -0.18 4.73
CA GLY A 234 21.31 -1.38 4.31
C GLY A 234 20.48 -2.32 3.44
N SER A 235 20.88 -3.57 3.41
CA SER A 235 20.19 -4.61 2.65
C SER A 235 19.22 -5.40 3.54
N MET A 236 18.10 -5.78 2.95
CA MET A 236 17.10 -6.63 3.62
C MET A 236 17.63 -8.05 3.84
N PRO A 237 17.31 -8.72 4.94
CA PRO A 237 17.70 -10.11 5.19
C PRO A 237 17.21 -11.10 4.13
N CYS A 238 16.04 -10.82 3.52
CA CYS A 238 15.50 -11.62 2.41
C CYS A 238 16.19 -11.35 1.06
N GLY A 239 17.12 -10.39 1.01
CA GLY A 239 17.73 -9.96 -0.25
C GLY A 239 16.78 -9.08 -1.06
N ARG A 240 16.64 -9.38 -2.37
CA ARG A 240 15.81 -8.61 -3.30
C ARG A 240 14.33 -8.96 -3.13
N GLY A 241 13.45 -7.95 -3.01
CA GLY A 241 12.02 -8.19 -2.81
C GLY A 241 11.14 -7.10 -3.39
N GLU A 242 10.00 -7.50 -3.95
CA GLU A 242 8.92 -6.64 -4.43
C GLU A 242 7.55 -7.20 -4.02
N ASN A 243 6.49 -6.39 -4.12
CA ASN A 243 5.14 -6.78 -3.69
C ASN A 243 5.08 -7.27 -2.24
N MET A 244 6.00 -6.84 -1.42
CA MET A 244 6.04 -7.14 0.01
C MET A 244 5.03 -6.28 0.77
N ILE A 245 4.81 -6.63 2.03
CA ILE A 245 4.04 -5.82 2.98
C ILE A 245 4.95 -5.21 4.03
N ALA A 246 4.52 -4.12 4.65
CA ALA A 246 5.13 -3.59 5.85
C ALA A 246 4.09 -2.94 6.77
N PHE A 247 4.32 -3.02 8.08
CA PHE A 247 3.51 -2.36 9.10
C PHE A 247 4.33 -2.11 10.37
N SER A 248 3.87 -1.21 11.21
CA SER A 248 4.52 -0.92 12.50
C SER A 248 3.62 -1.32 13.67
N ILE A 249 4.20 -1.92 14.71
CA ILE A 249 3.54 -2.26 15.96
C ILE A 249 4.49 -1.93 17.12
N ASN A 250 4.03 -1.12 18.07
CA ASN A 250 4.78 -0.80 19.30
C ASN A 250 6.23 -0.32 19.03
N GLY A 251 6.41 0.52 18.02
CA GLY A 251 7.72 1.07 17.65
C GLY A 251 8.61 0.13 16.83
N LYS A 252 8.24 -1.13 16.64
CA LYS A 252 8.94 -2.07 15.75
C LYS A 252 8.34 -2.05 14.36
N VAL A 253 9.17 -2.25 13.36
CA VAL A 253 8.73 -2.32 11.96
C VAL A 253 8.84 -3.76 11.48
N TYR A 254 7.75 -4.25 10.92
CA TYR A 254 7.63 -5.59 10.33
C TYR A 254 7.50 -5.46 8.83
N PHE A 255 8.23 -6.30 8.08
CA PHE A 255 8.15 -6.33 6.62
C PHE A 255 8.46 -7.74 6.11
N GLY A 256 8.01 -8.05 4.93
CA GLY A 256 8.27 -9.36 4.31
C GLY A 256 7.16 -9.80 3.40
N LEU A 257 7.06 -11.12 3.23
CA LEU A 257 6.16 -11.73 2.26
C LEU A 257 6.46 -11.20 0.84
N GLY A 258 5.52 -11.29 -0.13
CA GLY A 258 5.80 -10.87 -1.50
C GLY A 258 6.67 -11.84 -2.27
N GLU A 259 7.47 -11.35 -3.19
CA GLU A 259 8.27 -12.19 -4.10
C GLU A 259 9.69 -11.63 -4.32
N ASN A 260 10.63 -12.52 -4.60
CA ASN A 260 12.01 -12.16 -4.94
C ASN A 260 12.17 -11.90 -6.45
N SER A 261 13.41 -11.60 -6.88
CA SER A 261 13.73 -11.35 -8.30
C SER A 261 13.50 -12.56 -9.21
N ASN A 262 13.39 -13.77 -8.67
CA ASN A 262 13.09 -15.00 -9.42
C ASN A 262 11.59 -15.35 -9.41
N LYS A 263 10.75 -14.46 -8.88
CA LYS A 263 9.31 -14.67 -8.69
C LYS A 263 8.97 -15.80 -7.70
N GLU A 264 9.89 -16.13 -6.81
CA GLU A 264 9.65 -17.05 -5.71
C GLU A 264 9.10 -16.28 -4.51
N LEU A 265 8.13 -16.86 -3.81
CA LEU A 265 7.54 -16.22 -2.64
C LEU A 265 8.56 -16.10 -1.49
N ILE A 266 8.54 -14.97 -0.82
CA ILE A 266 9.27 -14.72 0.43
C ILE A 266 8.33 -15.11 1.57
N PRO A 267 8.52 -16.27 2.24
CA PRO A 267 7.56 -16.76 3.21
C PRO A 267 7.70 -16.15 4.61
N SER A 268 8.70 -15.31 4.80
CA SER A 268 9.09 -14.82 6.14
C SER A 268 8.61 -13.39 6.37
N LEU A 269 8.28 -13.11 7.63
CA LEU A 269 8.12 -11.77 8.16
C LEU A 269 9.37 -11.43 8.98
N TYR A 270 9.98 -10.30 8.69
CA TYR A 270 11.16 -9.79 9.36
C TYR A 270 10.78 -8.63 10.27
N CYS A 271 11.54 -8.44 11.33
CA CYS A 271 11.38 -7.34 12.28
C CYS A 271 12.67 -6.52 12.37
N ILE A 272 12.54 -5.21 12.35
CA ILE A 272 13.61 -4.27 12.69
C ILE A 272 13.16 -3.41 13.86
N GLU A 273 14.07 -3.13 14.79
CA GLU A 273 13.86 -2.19 15.88
C GLU A 273 14.25 -0.77 15.41
N ASN A 274 13.45 0.21 15.80
CA ASN A 274 13.71 1.63 15.50
C ASN A 274 14.86 2.19 16.35
#